data_9fa6d50a5a20acb6255301b9106899aa
#
_entry.id   9fa6d50a5a20acb6255301b9106899aa
#
_cell.length_a   1.000
_cell.length_b   1.000
_cell.length_c   1.000
_cell.angle_alpha   90.00
_cell.angle_beta   90.00
_cell.angle_gamma   90.00
#
_symmetry.space_group_name_H-M   'P 1'
#
loop_
_entity.id
_entity.type
_entity.pdbx_description
1 polymer ?
#
loop_
_entity_poly.entity_id
_entity_poly.type
_entity_poly.pdbx_seq_one_letter_code
_entity_poly.pdbx_strand_id
1 'polypeptide(L)'
;MPRSSPRPPPARGKLPARLARAAVLIGLLLACAAAAAAAAGAAAAARAPVVVIPVAGAIGPASADFVVRGLERAAREHAPLAIVQLDTPGGLDTSMRQIIKAIVASGVPVAAFVAPGGARAASAGTYIVYASHVAAMAPGTNLGAASPVQLGIGGQAPAGGRREPAGAPGAAGAGATDTESTETRKALHDAAAYIRGLAQLRGRNAEWAERAVREAVSLPANDALAQHVVDLLANDPADLAAKLDGRTIVTATGAHRLDTAQAPLETLEPDWRSRLLATIADPSVALVLVTLGMYGLFFEFANPGFVLPGVAGAISLLVGLFALQLLPISYAGLALVLLGIAFLIAETFLPTFGALGVGGIVAFAIGALMLIDTDVPGYGVPWPVIASLSAAGAILVFGVSGFALRARRRPVVTGAEAIVGSIGEVLDDGLVPDQPPQIGPSADPGAPLAPSAAGWARVHGERWRVASATPIAAGRRVRVTGRNGLTLTVAPLYDNVVPPRGEPP
;
A
#
# COMPACT_ATOMS: atom_id res chain seq x y z
N MET A 1 -32.21 72.36 -87.29
CA MET A 1 -31.93 71.10 -86.57
C MET A 1 -31.96 71.41 -85.09
N PRO A 2 -32.96 70.96 -84.34
CA PRO A 2 -33.07 71.19 -82.89
C PRO A 2 -32.34 70.01 -82.15
N ARG A 3 -31.53 70.34 -81.13
CA ARG A 3 -30.80 69.44 -80.28
C ARG A 3 -31.78 68.80 -79.22
N SER A 4 -31.82 67.47 -79.19
CA SER A 4 -32.55 66.70 -78.19
C SER A 4 -31.74 66.64 -76.89
N SER A 5 -32.35 67.13 -75.77
CA SER A 5 -31.81 67.00 -74.44
C SER A 5 -32.07 65.57 -73.83
N PRO A 6 -31.16 65.00 -73.08
CA PRO A 6 -31.32 63.65 -72.52
C PRO A 6 -32.26 63.75 -71.28
N ARG A 7 -33.15 62.78 -71.14
CA ARG A 7 -34.02 62.60 -69.95
C ARG A 7 -33.23 62.17 -68.73
N PRO A 8 -33.56 62.67 -67.53
CA PRO A 8 -32.90 62.20 -66.29
C PRO A 8 -33.38 60.78 -65.92
N PRO A 9 -32.51 59.98 -65.28
CA PRO A 9 -32.85 58.62 -64.82
C PRO A 9 -33.87 58.65 -63.66
N PRO A 10 -34.73 57.61 -63.48
CA PRO A 10 -35.77 57.60 -62.46
C PRO A 10 -35.12 57.57 -61.08
N ALA A 11 -35.66 58.42 -60.18
CA ALA A 11 -35.22 58.48 -58.79
C ALA A 11 -35.49 57.14 -58.05
N ARG A 12 -34.44 56.46 -57.67
CA ARG A 12 -34.53 55.33 -56.75
C ARG A 12 -35.09 55.81 -55.42
N GLY A 13 -36.31 55.41 -55.12
CA GLY A 13 -36.97 55.70 -53.83
C GLY A 13 -36.15 55.10 -52.70
N LYS A 14 -35.57 55.97 -51.89
CA LYS A 14 -34.95 55.56 -50.62
C LYS A 14 -36.07 55.10 -49.67
N LEU A 15 -36.08 53.77 -49.35
CA LEU A 15 -36.97 53.29 -48.26
C LEU A 15 -36.68 54.12 -47.02
N PRO A 16 -37.78 54.59 -46.31
CA PRO A 16 -37.62 55.39 -45.11
C PRO A 16 -36.81 54.59 -44.07
N ALA A 17 -35.78 55.22 -43.51
CA ALA A 17 -34.79 54.58 -42.59
C ALA A 17 -35.43 53.83 -41.43
N ARG A 18 -36.65 54.13 -41.08
CA ARG A 18 -37.46 53.47 -40.06
C ARG A 18 -37.90 52.03 -40.50
N LEU A 19 -38.31 51.87 -41.77
CA LEU A 19 -38.69 50.55 -42.33
C LEU A 19 -37.49 49.65 -42.53
N ALA A 20 -36.32 50.16 -42.93
CA ALA A 20 -35.07 49.41 -43.03
C ALA A 20 -34.63 48.95 -41.63
N ARG A 21 -34.69 49.75 -40.60
CA ARG A 21 -34.37 49.34 -39.20
C ARG A 21 -35.37 48.33 -38.66
N ALA A 22 -36.67 48.45 -38.94
CA ALA A 22 -37.64 47.43 -38.54
C ALA A 22 -37.45 46.11 -39.22
N ALA A 23 -37.08 46.08 -40.52
CA ALA A 23 -36.76 44.86 -41.26
C ALA A 23 -35.51 44.14 -40.70
N VAL A 24 -34.47 44.92 -40.31
CA VAL A 24 -33.26 44.36 -39.68
C VAL A 24 -33.57 43.79 -38.31
N LEU A 25 -34.37 44.46 -37.47
CA LEU A 25 -34.77 43.97 -36.16
C LEU A 25 -35.64 42.71 -36.25
N ILE A 26 -36.57 42.64 -37.17
CA ILE A 26 -37.38 41.44 -37.44
C ILE A 26 -36.49 40.29 -37.94
N GLY A 27 -35.57 40.57 -38.84
CA GLY A 27 -34.62 39.57 -39.30
C GLY A 27 -33.73 39.00 -38.17
N LEU A 28 -33.26 39.85 -37.26
CA LEU A 28 -32.46 39.46 -36.09
C LEU A 28 -33.30 38.62 -35.11
N LEU A 29 -34.55 39.02 -34.86
CA LEU A 29 -35.46 38.25 -34.01
C LEU A 29 -35.82 36.89 -34.58
N LEU A 30 -36.04 36.80 -35.89
CA LEU A 30 -36.26 35.52 -36.57
C LEU A 30 -35.03 34.61 -36.56
N ALA A 31 -33.84 35.22 -36.73
CA ALA A 31 -32.59 34.46 -36.64
C ALA A 31 -32.34 33.95 -35.22
N CYS A 32 -32.59 34.76 -34.18
CA CYS A 32 -32.51 34.33 -32.79
C CYS A 32 -33.55 33.25 -32.46
N ALA A 33 -34.77 33.36 -32.96
CA ALA A 33 -35.79 32.35 -32.76
C ALA A 33 -35.45 31.03 -33.46
N ALA A 34 -34.88 31.09 -34.68
CA ALA A 34 -34.43 29.90 -35.39
C ALA A 34 -33.22 29.25 -34.70
N ALA A 35 -32.28 30.04 -34.18
CA ALA A 35 -31.16 29.54 -33.41
C ALA A 35 -31.59 28.89 -32.10
N ALA A 36 -32.57 29.51 -31.40
CA ALA A 36 -33.14 28.97 -30.18
C ALA A 36 -33.94 27.67 -30.43
N ALA A 37 -34.66 27.58 -31.52
CA ALA A 37 -35.38 26.37 -31.95
C ALA A 37 -34.41 25.25 -32.36
N ALA A 38 -33.32 25.60 -33.06
CA ALA A 38 -32.26 24.63 -33.40
C ALA A 38 -31.51 24.13 -32.15
N ALA A 39 -31.20 25.01 -31.19
CA ALA A 39 -30.59 24.64 -29.90
C ALA A 39 -31.52 23.78 -29.04
N ALA A 40 -32.85 24.10 -29.00
CA ALA A 40 -33.84 23.29 -28.32
C ALA A 40 -34.04 21.91 -28.99
N GLY A 41 -34.00 21.85 -30.32
CA GLY A 41 -34.05 20.60 -31.08
C GLY A 41 -32.81 19.73 -30.85
N ALA A 42 -31.62 20.32 -30.79
CA ALA A 42 -30.36 19.63 -30.46
C ALA A 42 -30.37 19.13 -29.00
N ALA A 43 -30.90 19.92 -28.06
CA ALA A 43 -31.02 19.48 -26.67
C ALA A 43 -32.05 18.34 -26.50
N ALA A 44 -33.15 18.38 -27.26
CA ALA A 44 -34.18 17.30 -27.23
C ALA A 44 -33.71 16.02 -27.91
N ALA A 45 -32.70 16.08 -28.79
CA ALA A 45 -32.11 14.93 -29.49
C ALA A 45 -30.99 14.25 -28.69
N ALA A 46 -30.49 14.86 -27.63
CA ALA A 46 -29.47 14.23 -26.78
C ALA A 46 -30.12 13.17 -25.90
N ARG A 47 -30.18 11.91 -26.41
CA ARG A 47 -30.59 10.76 -25.58
C ARG A 47 -29.65 10.60 -24.41
N ALA A 48 -30.23 10.23 -23.23
CA ALA A 48 -29.43 9.86 -22.08
C ALA A 48 -28.51 8.67 -22.41
N PRO A 49 -27.23 8.69 -22.00
CA PRO A 49 -26.29 7.64 -22.36
C PRO A 49 -26.59 6.32 -21.64
N VAL A 50 -26.27 5.21 -22.27
CA VAL A 50 -26.09 3.92 -21.58
C VAL A 50 -24.76 3.98 -20.83
N VAL A 51 -24.83 3.83 -19.51
CA VAL A 51 -23.65 3.91 -18.64
C VAL A 51 -23.00 2.53 -18.53
N VAL A 52 -21.72 2.44 -18.93
CA VAL A 52 -20.93 1.20 -18.80
C VAL A 52 -19.97 1.34 -17.61
N ILE A 53 -20.06 0.40 -16.66
CA ILE A 53 -19.27 0.37 -15.43
C ILE A 53 -18.35 -0.85 -15.49
N PRO A 54 -17.06 -0.68 -15.89
CA PRO A 54 -16.12 -1.79 -15.97
C PRO A 54 -15.65 -2.21 -14.58
N VAL A 55 -15.70 -3.52 -14.31
CA VAL A 55 -15.20 -4.14 -13.07
C VAL A 55 -14.26 -5.26 -13.45
N ALA A 56 -12.96 -5.01 -13.35
CA ALA A 56 -11.90 -5.96 -13.62
C ALA A 56 -11.15 -6.32 -12.33
N GLY A 57 -10.81 -7.62 -12.18
CA GLY A 57 -10.09 -8.13 -11.01
C GLY A 57 -10.99 -8.45 -9.83
N ALA A 58 -10.40 -8.51 -8.62
CA ALA A 58 -11.13 -8.94 -7.42
C ALA A 58 -12.18 -7.91 -6.96
N ILE A 59 -13.34 -8.42 -6.53
CA ILE A 59 -14.42 -7.62 -5.96
C ILE A 59 -14.04 -7.24 -4.52
N GLY A 60 -13.65 -5.98 -4.33
CA GLY A 60 -13.28 -5.42 -3.04
C GLY A 60 -14.04 -4.12 -2.73
N PRO A 61 -13.69 -3.43 -1.64
CA PRO A 61 -14.38 -2.20 -1.25
C PRO A 61 -14.31 -1.09 -2.31
N ALA A 62 -13.19 -0.98 -3.01
CA ALA A 62 -13.02 0.02 -4.07
C ALA A 62 -13.92 -0.25 -5.28
N SER A 63 -14.02 -1.50 -5.74
CA SER A 63 -14.91 -1.88 -6.84
C SER A 63 -16.39 -1.77 -6.44
N ALA A 64 -16.73 -2.10 -5.18
CA ALA A 64 -18.09 -1.93 -4.69
C ALA A 64 -18.51 -0.44 -4.65
N ASP A 65 -17.67 0.44 -4.11
CA ASP A 65 -17.91 1.89 -4.10
C ASP A 65 -18.03 2.45 -5.53
N PHE A 66 -17.17 2.00 -6.45
CA PHE A 66 -17.20 2.42 -7.85
C PHE A 66 -18.51 2.01 -8.55
N VAL A 67 -18.97 0.77 -8.37
CA VAL A 67 -20.25 0.29 -8.95
C VAL A 67 -21.43 1.04 -8.36
N VAL A 68 -21.48 1.21 -7.03
CA VAL A 68 -22.57 1.93 -6.36
C VAL A 68 -22.69 3.35 -6.89
N ARG A 69 -21.58 4.10 -6.92
CA ARG A 69 -21.56 5.47 -7.46
C ARG A 69 -21.88 5.53 -8.95
N GLY A 70 -21.46 4.52 -9.71
CA GLY A 70 -21.81 4.38 -11.12
C GLY A 70 -23.32 4.22 -11.34
N LEU A 71 -23.97 3.39 -10.53
CA LEU A 71 -25.42 3.21 -10.56
C LEU A 71 -26.17 4.46 -10.12
N GLU A 72 -25.67 5.15 -9.07
CA GLU A 72 -26.23 6.45 -8.65
C GLU A 72 -26.09 7.52 -9.73
N ARG A 73 -24.96 7.54 -10.44
CA ARG A 73 -24.76 8.44 -11.58
C ARG A 73 -25.72 8.12 -12.70
N ALA A 74 -25.86 6.85 -13.09
CA ALA A 74 -26.83 6.42 -14.09
C ALA A 74 -28.25 6.85 -13.73
N ALA A 75 -28.62 6.77 -12.45
CA ALA A 75 -29.92 7.23 -11.97
C ALA A 75 -30.08 8.78 -12.06
N ARG A 76 -29.06 9.54 -11.70
CA ARG A 76 -29.10 11.02 -11.81
C ARG A 76 -29.18 11.50 -13.26
N GLU A 77 -28.52 10.80 -14.17
CA GLU A 77 -28.50 11.11 -15.61
C GLU A 77 -29.69 10.52 -16.36
N HIS A 78 -30.60 9.84 -15.66
CA HIS A 78 -31.76 9.15 -16.25
C HIS A 78 -31.35 8.18 -17.36
N ALA A 79 -30.24 7.49 -17.18
CA ALA A 79 -29.75 6.52 -18.15
C ALA A 79 -30.79 5.44 -18.44
N PRO A 80 -31.00 5.07 -19.71
CA PRO A 80 -31.97 4.02 -20.06
C PRO A 80 -31.51 2.64 -19.58
N LEU A 81 -30.17 2.45 -19.40
CA LEU A 81 -29.55 1.20 -18.98
C LEU A 81 -28.19 1.48 -18.33
N ALA A 82 -27.88 0.77 -17.24
CA ALA A 82 -26.52 0.66 -16.70
C ALA A 82 -26.00 -0.76 -16.99
N ILE A 83 -24.78 -0.87 -17.55
CA ILE A 83 -24.09 -2.13 -17.86
C ILE A 83 -22.94 -2.29 -16.89
N VAL A 84 -23.01 -3.26 -15.98
CA VAL A 84 -21.88 -3.67 -15.15
C VAL A 84 -21.10 -4.73 -15.92
N GLN A 85 -19.97 -4.33 -16.51
CA GLN A 85 -19.11 -5.22 -17.29
C GLN A 85 -18.14 -5.93 -16.34
N LEU A 86 -18.18 -7.28 -16.32
CA LEU A 86 -17.49 -8.10 -15.34
C LEU A 86 -16.37 -8.95 -15.95
N ASP A 87 -15.18 -8.83 -15.38
CA ASP A 87 -14.08 -9.80 -15.53
C ASP A 87 -13.42 -10.00 -14.15
N THR A 88 -13.92 -10.97 -13.39
CA THR A 88 -13.55 -11.16 -11.99
C THR A 88 -13.36 -12.62 -11.60
N PRO A 89 -12.30 -12.93 -10.82
CA PRO A 89 -12.15 -14.25 -10.17
C PRO A 89 -13.06 -14.40 -8.95
N GLY A 90 -13.76 -13.34 -8.51
CA GLY A 90 -14.53 -13.29 -7.28
C GLY A 90 -14.06 -12.16 -6.36
N GLY A 91 -14.31 -12.29 -5.06
CA GLY A 91 -13.89 -11.30 -4.08
C GLY A 91 -14.66 -11.41 -2.76
N LEU A 92 -14.66 -10.31 -2.00
CA LEU A 92 -15.24 -10.26 -0.66
C LEU A 92 -16.77 -10.34 -0.67
N ASP A 93 -17.34 -11.17 0.20
CA ASP A 93 -18.79 -11.32 0.36
C ASP A 93 -19.46 -9.98 0.72
N THR A 94 -18.86 -9.21 1.62
CA THR A 94 -19.39 -7.89 2.04
C THR A 94 -19.49 -6.91 0.88
N SER A 95 -18.47 -6.84 0.02
CA SER A 95 -18.42 -5.99 -1.17
C SER A 95 -19.42 -6.48 -2.23
N MET A 96 -19.51 -7.79 -2.46
CA MET A 96 -20.50 -8.41 -3.33
C MET A 96 -21.92 -8.06 -2.89
N ARG A 97 -22.25 -8.24 -1.60
CA ARG A 97 -23.59 -7.92 -1.05
C ARG A 97 -23.89 -6.43 -1.15
N GLN A 98 -22.92 -5.55 -1.04
CA GLN A 98 -23.09 -4.11 -1.24
C GLN A 98 -23.50 -3.80 -2.69
N ILE A 99 -22.82 -4.38 -3.67
CA ILE A 99 -23.15 -4.25 -5.10
C ILE A 99 -24.55 -4.80 -5.36
N ILE A 100 -24.86 -6.00 -4.87
CA ILE A 100 -26.17 -6.62 -5.05
C ILE A 100 -27.31 -5.77 -4.48
N LYS A 101 -27.14 -5.21 -3.28
CA LYS A 101 -28.12 -4.28 -2.68
C LYS A 101 -28.34 -3.07 -3.58
N ALA A 102 -27.29 -2.48 -4.14
CA ALA A 102 -27.41 -1.35 -5.05
C ALA A 102 -28.14 -1.72 -6.35
N ILE A 103 -27.86 -2.89 -6.92
CA ILE A 103 -28.55 -3.40 -8.13
C ILE A 103 -30.04 -3.64 -7.87
N VAL A 104 -30.36 -4.32 -6.77
CA VAL A 104 -31.77 -4.65 -6.43
C VAL A 104 -32.57 -3.38 -6.13
N ALA A 105 -31.98 -2.40 -5.48
CA ALA A 105 -32.59 -1.11 -5.17
C ALA A 105 -32.55 -0.09 -6.34
N SER A 106 -31.92 -0.43 -7.46
CA SER A 106 -31.74 0.49 -8.58
C SER A 106 -33.09 0.84 -9.22
N GLY A 107 -33.31 2.15 -9.43
CA GLY A 107 -34.40 2.65 -10.25
C GLY A 107 -34.12 2.57 -11.76
N VAL A 108 -32.84 2.36 -12.14
CA VAL A 108 -32.41 2.20 -13.54
C VAL A 108 -32.24 0.72 -13.82
N PRO A 109 -32.65 0.20 -14.99
CA PRO A 109 -32.33 -1.16 -15.43
C PRO A 109 -30.84 -1.42 -15.41
N VAL A 110 -30.42 -2.53 -14.80
CA VAL A 110 -29.00 -2.94 -14.68
C VAL A 110 -28.79 -4.25 -15.43
N ALA A 111 -27.85 -4.26 -16.38
CA ALA A 111 -27.37 -5.47 -17.04
C ALA A 111 -25.98 -5.84 -16.49
N ALA A 112 -25.81 -7.05 -15.99
CA ALA A 112 -24.47 -7.61 -15.79
C ALA A 112 -24.02 -8.27 -17.09
N PHE A 113 -22.82 -7.93 -17.54
CA PHE A 113 -22.25 -8.41 -18.79
C PHE A 113 -20.85 -8.98 -18.56
N VAL A 114 -20.72 -10.30 -18.69
CA VAL A 114 -19.42 -10.96 -18.59
C VAL A 114 -18.66 -10.76 -19.90
N ALA A 115 -17.70 -9.88 -19.90
CA ALA A 115 -16.95 -9.42 -21.08
C ALA A 115 -15.61 -8.76 -20.66
N PRO A 116 -14.65 -8.64 -21.59
CA PRO A 116 -14.64 -9.08 -22.99
C PRO A 116 -14.54 -10.59 -23.17
N GLY A 117 -14.45 -11.08 -24.42
CA GLY A 117 -14.19 -12.49 -24.69
C GLY A 117 -12.96 -13.01 -23.93
N GLY A 118 -13.08 -14.16 -23.25
CA GLY A 118 -12.09 -14.71 -22.32
C GLY A 118 -12.24 -14.26 -20.87
N ALA A 119 -13.11 -13.28 -20.58
CA ALA A 119 -13.45 -12.87 -19.22
C ALA A 119 -14.21 -13.94 -18.44
N ARG A 120 -14.24 -13.80 -17.13
CA ARG A 120 -14.99 -14.68 -16.24
C ARG A 120 -15.78 -13.91 -15.19
N ALA A 121 -16.88 -14.51 -14.73
CA ALA A 121 -17.59 -14.06 -13.54
C ALA A 121 -17.63 -15.21 -12.54
N ALA A 122 -16.54 -15.39 -11.78
CA ALA A 122 -16.44 -16.45 -10.79
C ALA A 122 -16.84 -15.95 -9.39
N SER A 123 -17.29 -16.87 -8.52
CA SER A 123 -17.62 -16.61 -7.12
C SER A 123 -18.55 -15.38 -6.96
N ALA A 124 -18.12 -14.31 -6.31
CA ALA A 124 -18.90 -13.07 -6.15
C ALA A 124 -19.47 -12.53 -7.48
N GLY A 125 -18.75 -12.71 -8.59
CA GLY A 125 -19.22 -12.33 -9.93
C GLY A 125 -20.50 -13.05 -10.34
N THR A 126 -20.61 -14.34 -10.03
CA THR A 126 -21.80 -15.15 -10.31
C THR A 126 -23.03 -14.59 -9.58
N TYR A 127 -22.91 -14.24 -8.31
CA TYR A 127 -24.01 -13.64 -7.54
C TYR A 127 -24.44 -12.28 -8.11
N ILE A 128 -23.50 -11.46 -8.56
CA ILE A 128 -23.80 -10.16 -9.18
C ILE A 128 -24.56 -10.36 -10.49
N VAL A 129 -24.16 -11.33 -11.31
CA VAL A 129 -24.89 -11.71 -12.53
C VAL A 129 -26.33 -12.12 -12.18
N TYR A 130 -26.51 -12.99 -11.18
CA TYR A 130 -27.83 -13.45 -10.75
C TYR A 130 -28.70 -12.35 -10.17
N ALA A 131 -28.12 -11.34 -9.51
CA ALA A 131 -28.85 -10.22 -8.93
C ALA A 131 -29.35 -9.21 -9.97
N SER A 132 -28.65 -9.11 -11.11
CA SER A 132 -28.89 -8.08 -12.13
C SER A 132 -30.20 -8.29 -12.87
N HIS A 133 -30.82 -7.18 -13.33
CA HIS A 133 -32.09 -7.24 -14.06
C HIS A 133 -31.95 -8.01 -15.38
N VAL A 134 -30.80 -7.85 -16.04
CA VAL A 134 -30.40 -8.61 -17.23
C VAL A 134 -29.05 -9.26 -16.97
N ALA A 135 -28.90 -10.52 -17.35
CA ALA A 135 -27.64 -11.24 -17.33
C ALA A 135 -27.20 -11.56 -18.76
N ALA A 136 -25.99 -11.14 -19.13
CA ALA A 136 -25.45 -11.38 -20.47
C ALA A 136 -23.99 -11.85 -20.39
N MET A 137 -23.59 -12.58 -21.41
CA MET A 137 -22.21 -13.07 -21.56
C MET A 137 -21.69 -12.82 -22.97
N ALA A 138 -20.39 -12.51 -23.09
CA ALA A 138 -19.70 -12.53 -24.36
C ALA A 138 -19.29 -13.98 -24.75
N PRO A 139 -19.15 -14.28 -26.03
CA PRO A 139 -18.60 -15.56 -26.47
C PRO A 139 -17.21 -15.83 -25.88
N GLY A 140 -16.97 -17.09 -25.47
CA GLY A 140 -15.69 -17.49 -24.89
C GLY A 140 -15.48 -17.07 -23.42
N THR A 141 -16.54 -16.64 -22.75
CA THR A 141 -16.52 -16.33 -21.31
C THR A 141 -17.13 -17.48 -20.49
N ASN A 142 -16.91 -17.47 -19.18
CA ASN A 142 -17.49 -18.44 -18.27
C ASN A 142 -17.98 -17.78 -16.97
N LEU A 143 -18.94 -18.44 -16.31
CA LEU A 143 -19.39 -18.06 -14.97
C LEU A 143 -19.59 -19.29 -14.10
N GLY A 144 -19.52 -19.12 -12.77
CA GLY A 144 -19.74 -20.21 -11.81
C GLY A 144 -18.78 -20.20 -10.63
N ALA A 145 -18.44 -21.40 -10.12
CA ALA A 145 -17.54 -21.60 -8.98
C ALA A 145 -17.88 -20.67 -7.80
N ALA A 146 -19.16 -20.69 -7.37
CA ALA A 146 -19.72 -19.72 -6.43
C ALA A 146 -19.67 -20.22 -4.96
N SER A 147 -18.90 -21.27 -4.67
CA SER A 147 -18.75 -21.79 -3.30
C SER A 147 -18.16 -20.73 -2.39
N PRO A 148 -18.73 -20.51 -1.18
CA PRO A 148 -18.07 -19.68 -0.17
C PRO A 148 -16.82 -20.40 0.31
N VAL A 149 -15.69 -19.70 0.26
CA VAL A 149 -14.41 -20.16 0.84
C VAL A 149 -14.39 -19.71 2.27
N GLN A 150 -14.17 -20.63 3.21
CA GLN A 150 -14.13 -20.29 4.63
C GLN A 150 -12.78 -19.71 5.03
N LEU A 151 -12.84 -18.61 5.73
CA LEU A 151 -11.77 -17.97 6.45
C LEU A 151 -11.53 -18.73 7.76
N GLY A 152 -10.76 -19.81 7.71
CA GLY A 152 -10.47 -20.65 8.88
C GLY A 152 -8.98 -20.90 9.04
N ILE A 153 -8.47 -20.75 10.25
CA ILE A 153 -7.10 -21.13 10.64
C ILE A 153 -6.97 -22.65 10.44
N GLY A 154 -6.41 -23.07 9.31
CA GLY A 154 -6.15 -24.48 9.05
C GLY A 154 -6.75 -25.06 7.77
N GLY A 155 -7.02 -24.25 6.76
CA GLY A 155 -7.54 -24.72 5.47
C GLY A 155 -6.59 -25.69 4.78
N GLN A 156 -6.87 -26.98 4.85
CA GLN A 156 -6.33 -27.95 3.90
C GLN A 156 -6.97 -27.69 2.55
N ALA A 157 -6.12 -27.40 1.56
CA ALA A 157 -6.54 -27.42 0.15
C ALA A 157 -7.25 -28.74 -0.17
N PRO A 158 -8.29 -28.74 -1.03
CA PRO A 158 -8.87 -30.00 -1.49
C PRO A 158 -7.80 -30.78 -2.24
N ALA A 159 -7.22 -31.77 -1.58
CA ALA A 159 -6.31 -32.72 -2.19
C ALA A 159 -7.05 -33.44 -3.31
N GLY A 160 -6.62 -33.20 -4.54
CA GLY A 160 -7.00 -34.00 -5.69
C GLY A 160 -6.85 -35.49 -5.37
N GLY A 161 -7.89 -36.24 -5.67
CA GLY A 161 -8.11 -37.61 -5.27
C GLY A 161 -6.89 -38.52 -5.34
N ARG A 162 -6.50 -38.99 -4.18
CA ARG A 162 -5.78 -40.23 -4.04
C ARG A 162 -6.53 -41.08 -3.01
N ARG A 163 -7.21 -42.11 -3.52
CA ARG A 163 -7.76 -43.16 -2.67
C ARG A 163 -6.59 -43.87 -2.01
N GLU A 164 -6.47 -43.77 -0.69
CA GLU A 164 -5.70 -44.70 0.11
C GLU A 164 -6.60 -45.71 0.81
N PRO A 165 -6.12 -46.96 0.99
CA PRO A 165 -6.98 -48.07 1.48
C PRO A 165 -7.17 -47.96 3.00
N ALA A 166 -8.33 -48.39 3.43
CA ALA A 166 -8.81 -48.49 4.80
C ALA A 166 -7.87 -49.34 5.69
N GLY A 167 -7.56 -48.82 6.87
CA GLY A 167 -7.09 -49.67 7.96
C GLY A 167 -6.28 -48.94 9.03
N ALA A 168 -6.91 -48.46 10.11
CA ALA A 168 -6.64 -48.73 11.51
C ALA A 168 -7.41 -47.76 12.44
N PRO A 169 -8.03 -48.21 13.54
CA PRO A 169 -8.77 -47.37 14.47
C PRO A 169 -7.86 -46.88 15.60
N GLY A 170 -7.87 -45.57 15.87
CA GLY A 170 -7.08 -44.98 16.96
C GLY A 170 -7.49 -43.57 17.33
N ALA A 171 -8.30 -43.47 18.38
CA ALA A 171 -8.38 -42.41 19.40
C ALA A 171 -8.76 -40.95 19.01
N ALA A 172 -10.02 -40.62 19.28
CA ALA A 172 -10.54 -39.46 20.04
C ALA A 172 -9.74 -38.15 20.06
N GLY A 173 -10.17 -37.23 19.18
CA GLY A 173 -10.01 -35.79 19.27
C GLY A 173 -11.29 -35.10 18.75
N ALA A 174 -12.44 -35.38 19.37
CA ALA A 174 -13.77 -35.13 18.81
C ALA A 174 -14.35 -33.72 19.09
N GLY A 175 -13.54 -32.71 19.41
CA GLY A 175 -14.07 -31.42 19.83
C GLY A 175 -13.89 -30.27 18.83
N ALA A 176 -12.75 -30.21 18.11
CA ALA A 176 -12.43 -29.08 17.23
C ALA A 176 -12.93 -29.27 15.78
N THR A 177 -12.95 -30.51 15.28
CA THR A 177 -13.35 -30.84 13.92
C THR A 177 -14.86 -30.70 13.66
N ASP A 178 -15.70 -30.90 14.66
CA ASP A 178 -17.16 -30.79 14.51
C ASP A 178 -17.66 -29.33 14.45
N THR A 179 -16.96 -28.40 15.12
CA THR A 179 -17.34 -26.98 15.10
C THR A 179 -16.98 -26.35 13.75
N GLU A 180 -15.78 -26.63 13.24
CA GLU A 180 -15.31 -26.13 11.94
C GLU A 180 -16.17 -26.69 10.79
N SER A 181 -16.50 -27.98 10.80
CA SER A 181 -17.42 -28.58 9.83
C SER A 181 -18.85 -28.01 9.91
N THR A 182 -19.29 -27.56 11.07
CA THR A 182 -20.62 -26.97 11.28
C THR A 182 -20.69 -25.54 10.73
N GLU A 183 -19.68 -24.72 10.93
CA GLU A 183 -19.62 -23.36 10.39
C GLU A 183 -19.51 -23.38 8.86
N THR A 184 -18.69 -24.25 8.30
CA THR A 184 -18.59 -24.47 6.84
C THR A 184 -19.95 -24.82 6.26
N ARG A 185 -20.66 -25.74 6.87
CA ARG A 185 -22.02 -26.13 6.42
C ARG A 185 -23.00 -24.97 6.51
N LYS A 186 -22.99 -24.17 7.58
CA LYS A 186 -23.85 -22.97 7.72
C LYS A 186 -23.59 -21.97 6.60
N ALA A 187 -22.31 -21.63 6.35
CA ALA A 187 -21.93 -20.70 5.30
C ALA A 187 -22.35 -21.20 3.92
N LEU A 188 -22.17 -22.49 3.63
CA LEU A 188 -22.57 -23.11 2.37
C LEU A 188 -24.10 -23.06 2.20
N HIS A 189 -24.87 -23.35 3.25
CA HIS A 189 -26.35 -23.30 3.21
C HIS A 189 -26.85 -21.86 3.06
N ASP A 190 -26.25 -20.86 3.75
CA ASP A 190 -26.59 -19.44 3.59
C ASP A 190 -26.33 -18.98 2.15
N ALA A 191 -25.15 -19.27 1.62
CA ALA A 191 -24.76 -18.94 0.26
C ALA A 191 -25.68 -19.57 -0.79
N ALA A 192 -26.04 -20.87 -0.62
CA ALA A 192 -26.94 -21.57 -1.50
C ALA A 192 -28.38 -20.99 -1.43
N ALA A 193 -28.86 -20.66 -0.24
CA ALA A 193 -30.16 -20.01 -0.07
C ALA A 193 -30.17 -18.61 -0.71
N TYR A 194 -29.08 -17.83 -0.52
CA TYR A 194 -28.98 -16.49 -1.07
C TYR A 194 -29.00 -16.48 -2.60
N ILE A 195 -28.14 -17.29 -3.27
CA ILE A 195 -28.11 -17.32 -4.74
C ILE A 195 -29.42 -17.89 -5.32
N ARG A 196 -30.05 -18.85 -4.65
CA ARG A 196 -31.38 -19.38 -5.03
C ARG A 196 -32.43 -18.28 -4.97
N GLY A 197 -32.42 -17.44 -3.91
CA GLY A 197 -33.32 -16.29 -3.79
C GLY A 197 -33.14 -15.29 -4.93
N LEU A 198 -31.88 -15.00 -5.31
CA LEU A 198 -31.57 -14.13 -6.44
C LEU A 198 -32.03 -14.71 -7.76
N ALA A 199 -31.87 -16.04 -7.96
CA ALA A 199 -32.32 -16.74 -9.14
C ALA A 199 -33.85 -16.68 -9.28
N GLN A 200 -34.59 -16.92 -8.20
CA GLN A 200 -36.04 -16.79 -8.15
C GLN A 200 -36.52 -15.37 -8.40
N LEU A 201 -35.84 -14.37 -7.82
CA LEU A 201 -36.16 -12.95 -8.03
C LEU A 201 -36.11 -12.55 -9.52
N ARG A 202 -35.17 -13.17 -10.27
CA ARG A 202 -34.93 -12.84 -11.69
C ARG A 202 -35.47 -13.90 -12.67
N GLY A 203 -36.11 -14.95 -12.19
CA GLY A 203 -36.65 -16.02 -13.03
C GLY A 203 -35.60 -16.87 -13.72
N ARG A 204 -34.39 -16.98 -13.13
CA ARG A 204 -33.30 -17.78 -13.68
C ARG A 204 -33.18 -19.15 -13.03
N ASN A 205 -32.31 -20.00 -13.58
CA ASN A 205 -32.14 -21.38 -13.13
C ASN A 205 -31.58 -21.44 -11.69
N ALA A 206 -32.48 -21.77 -10.75
CA ALA A 206 -32.16 -21.84 -9.33
C ALA A 206 -31.45 -23.15 -8.95
N GLU A 207 -31.68 -24.23 -9.67
CA GLU A 207 -30.99 -25.52 -9.44
C GLU A 207 -29.50 -25.42 -9.79
N TRP A 208 -29.22 -24.87 -10.96
CA TRP A 208 -27.83 -24.66 -11.34
C TRP A 208 -27.12 -23.65 -10.41
N ALA A 209 -27.81 -22.59 -10.00
CA ALA A 209 -27.30 -21.62 -9.05
C ALA A 209 -26.86 -22.29 -7.74
N GLU A 210 -27.67 -23.19 -7.20
CA GLU A 210 -27.32 -23.96 -6.01
C GLU A 210 -26.14 -24.89 -6.24
N ARG A 211 -26.07 -25.56 -7.40
CA ARG A 211 -24.93 -26.40 -7.77
C ARG A 211 -23.65 -25.62 -7.95
N ALA A 212 -23.70 -24.38 -8.49
CA ALA A 212 -22.55 -23.51 -8.57
C ALA A 212 -21.94 -23.19 -7.19
N VAL A 213 -22.79 -23.14 -6.14
CA VAL A 213 -22.37 -22.95 -4.75
C VAL A 213 -21.90 -24.25 -4.12
N ARG A 214 -22.65 -25.34 -4.25
CA ARG A 214 -22.37 -26.61 -3.54
C ARG A 214 -21.26 -27.43 -4.18
N GLU A 215 -21.18 -27.40 -5.52
CA GLU A 215 -20.30 -28.25 -6.33
C GLU A 215 -19.22 -27.45 -7.07
N ALA A 216 -19.22 -26.12 -6.92
CA ALA A 216 -18.31 -25.19 -7.62
C ALA A 216 -18.31 -25.34 -9.15
N VAL A 217 -19.45 -25.75 -9.73
CA VAL A 217 -19.57 -25.92 -11.19
C VAL A 217 -19.51 -24.58 -11.91
N SER A 218 -19.02 -24.62 -13.15
CA SER A 218 -18.96 -23.47 -14.06
C SER A 218 -19.52 -23.81 -15.41
N LEU A 219 -20.05 -22.80 -16.11
CA LEU A 219 -20.58 -22.93 -17.46
C LEU A 219 -19.92 -21.95 -18.42
N PRO A 220 -19.64 -22.39 -19.67
CA PRO A 220 -19.33 -21.49 -20.76
C PRO A 220 -20.59 -20.73 -21.22
N ALA A 221 -20.44 -19.65 -21.95
CA ALA A 221 -21.52 -18.74 -22.33
C ALA A 221 -22.70 -19.39 -23.00
N ASN A 222 -22.47 -20.32 -23.97
CA ASN A 222 -23.53 -20.98 -24.69
C ASN A 222 -24.38 -21.90 -23.79
N ASP A 223 -23.73 -22.65 -22.90
CA ASP A 223 -24.40 -23.56 -21.98
C ASP A 223 -25.16 -22.77 -20.90
N ALA A 224 -24.61 -21.61 -20.48
CA ALA A 224 -25.29 -20.73 -19.57
C ALA A 224 -26.59 -20.16 -20.15
N LEU A 225 -26.61 -19.82 -21.44
CA LEU A 225 -27.79 -19.40 -22.14
C LEU A 225 -28.80 -20.58 -22.29
N ALA A 226 -28.34 -21.75 -22.70
CA ALA A 226 -29.16 -22.91 -22.91
C ALA A 226 -29.87 -23.41 -21.61
N GLN A 227 -29.17 -23.21 -20.46
CA GLN A 227 -29.70 -23.57 -19.14
C GLN A 227 -30.46 -22.44 -18.44
N HIS A 228 -30.73 -21.32 -19.11
CA HIS A 228 -31.39 -20.14 -18.53
C HIS A 228 -30.68 -19.58 -17.28
N VAL A 229 -29.35 -19.67 -17.26
CA VAL A 229 -28.48 -19.03 -16.25
C VAL A 229 -28.25 -17.58 -16.61
N VAL A 230 -28.14 -17.28 -17.92
CA VAL A 230 -28.12 -15.92 -18.46
C VAL A 230 -29.22 -15.72 -19.49
N ASP A 231 -29.60 -14.48 -19.77
CA ASP A 231 -30.76 -14.13 -20.59
C ASP A 231 -30.43 -14.01 -22.08
N LEU A 232 -29.14 -13.65 -22.39
CA LEU A 232 -28.69 -13.49 -23.78
C LEU A 232 -27.17 -13.48 -23.89
N LEU A 233 -26.69 -13.65 -25.14
CA LEU A 233 -25.27 -13.43 -25.49
C LEU A 233 -25.13 -12.16 -26.32
N ALA A 234 -24.03 -11.43 -26.07
CA ALA A 234 -23.67 -10.23 -26.82
C ALA A 234 -22.14 -10.18 -27.03
N ASN A 235 -21.70 -9.55 -28.11
CA ASN A 235 -20.27 -9.48 -28.44
C ASN A 235 -19.57 -8.36 -27.63
N ASP A 236 -20.27 -7.24 -27.45
CA ASP A 236 -19.78 -6.05 -26.77
C ASP A 236 -20.95 -5.25 -26.14
N PRO A 237 -20.69 -4.20 -25.38
CA PRO A 237 -21.75 -3.40 -24.76
C PRO A 237 -22.71 -2.75 -25.77
N ALA A 238 -22.28 -2.45 -27.00
CA ALA A 238 -23.12 -1.85 -28.04
C ALA A 238 -24.11 -2.92 -28.59
N ASP A 239 -23.62 -4.14 -28.86
CA ASP A 239 -24.46 -5.26 -29.27
C ASP A 239 -25.46 -5.63 -28.16
N LEU A 240 -25.03 -5.58 -26.88
CA LEU A 240 -25.91 -5.78 -25.75
C LEU A 240 -27.03 -4.75 -25.70
N ALA A 241 -26.68 -3.47 -25.80
CA ALA A 241 -27.65 -2.37 -25.80
C ALA A 241 -28.63 -2.48 -26.96
N ALA A 242 -28.17 -2.83 -28.15
CA ALA A 242 -29.00 -3.04 -29.33
C ALA A 242 -30.00 -4.22 -29.15
N LYS A 243 -29.55 -5.34 -28.58
CA LYS A 243 -30.42 -6.53 -28.32
C LYS A 243 -31.42 -6.32 -27.21
N LEU A 244 -31.19 -5.32 -26.33
CA LEU A 244 -32.12 -5.00 -25.24
C LEU A 244 -33.14 -3.91 -25.64
N ASP A 245 -32.94 -3.26 -26.77
CA ASP A 245 -33.84 -2.19 -27.21
C ASP A 245 -35.31 -2.62 -27.29
N GLY A 246 -36.19 -1.75 -26.83
CA GLY A 246 -37.65 -2.03 -26.79
C GLY A 246 -38.11 -3.04 -25.73
N ARG A 247 -37.19 -3.74 -25.02
CA ARG A 247 -37.59 -4.66 -23.92
C ARG A 247 -38.08 -3.84 -22.71
N THR A 248 -39.05 -4.44 -22.01
CA THR A 248 -39.55 -3.88 -20.75
C THR A 248 -38.92 -4.59 -19.57
N ILE A 249 -38.25 -3.87 -18.71
CA ILE A 249 -37.58 -4.36 -17.50
C ILE A 249 -38.24 -3.78 -16.27
N VAL A 250 -38.53 -4.61 -15.28
CA VAL A 250 -39.09 -4.18 -13.99
C VAL A 250 -37.96 -3.88 -13.02
N THR A 251 -37.91 -2.68 -12.52
CA THR A 251 -36.95 -2.19 -11.52
C THR A 251 -37.65 -1.87 -10.20
N ALA A 252 -36.90 -1.36 -9.21
CA ALA A 252 -37.47 -0.93 -7.94
C ALA A 252 -38.48 0.24 -8.08
N THR A 253 -38.39 1.03 -9.16
CA THR A 253 -39.27 2.18 -9.43
C THR A 253 -40.40 1.87 -10.40
N GLY A 254 -40.48 0.64 -10.92
CA GLY A 254 -41.54 0.19 -11.84
C GLY A 254 -41.01 -0.40 -13.14
N ALA A 255 -41.90 -0.52 -14.12
CA ALA A 255 -41.58 -1.05 -15.44
C ALA A 255 -41.01 0.02 -16.35
N HIS A 256 -39.83 -0.24 -16.90
CA HIS A 256 -39.08 0.67 -17.79
C HIS A 256 -38.93 0.02 -19.15
N ARG A 257 -39.43 0.65 -20.21
CA ARG A 257 -39.11 0.27 -21.58
C ARG A 257 -37.76 0.83 -21.99
N LEU A 258 -36.87 -0.02 -22.43
CA LEU A 258 -35.53 0.36 -22.84
C LEU A 258 -35.56 1.09 -24.21
N ASP A 259 -34.86 2.20 -24.32
CA ASP A 259 -34.58 2.94 -25.58
C ASP A 259 -33.07 3.06 -25.71
N THR A 260 -32.42 1.98 -26.13
CA THR A 260 -30.98 1.80 -26.07
C THR A 260 -30.29 1.71 -27.44
N ALA A 261 -31.03 1.44 -28.52
CA ALA A 261 -30.45 1.18 -29.85
C ALA A 261 -29.60 2.33 -30.41
N GLN A 262 -29.94 3.58 -30.08
CA GLN A 262 -29.24 4.77 -30.55
C GLN A 262 -28.70 5.63 -29.39
N ALA A 263 -28.73 5.12 -28.16
CA ALA A 263 -28.18 5.81 -27.01
C ALA A 263 -26.65 5.76 -27.09
N PRO A 264 -25.95 6.87 -26.82
CA PRO A 264 -24.50 6.85 -26.76
C PRO A 264 -24.04 5.99 -25.58
N LEU A 265 -22.94 5.27 -25.75
CA LEU A 265 -22.31 4.50 -24.67
C LEU A 265 -21.32 5.39 -23.95
N GLU A 266 -21.47 5.55 -22.65
CA GLU A 266 -20.53 6.22 -21.80
C GLU A 266 -19.87 5.23 -20.84
N THR A 267 -18.59 4.96 -21.07
CA THR A 267 -17.82 4.10 -20.16
C THR A 267 -17.26 4.94 -19.01
N LEU A 268 -17.61 4.57 -17.79
CA LEU A 268 -17.09 5.24 -16.61
C LEU A 268 -15.63 4.86 -16.38
N GLU A 269 -14.78 5.85 -16.24
CA GLU A 269 -13.42 5.63 -15.74
C GLU A 269 -13.36 5.81 -14.24
N PRO A 270 -12.58 4.98 -13.53
CA PRO A 270 -12.32 5.19 -12.11
C PRO A 270 -11.71 6.55 -11.87
N ASP A 271 -12.38 7.37 -11.06
CA ASP A 271 -11.91 8.69 -10.64
C ASP A 271 -10.69 8.56 -9.71
N TRP A 272 -10.07 9.70 -9.37
CA TRP A 272 -8.89 9.70 -8.49
C TRP A 272 -9.17 9.07 -7.11
N ARG A 273 -10.40 9.22 -6.60
CA ARG A 273 -10.83 8.63 -5.32
C ARG A 273 -10.89 7.10 -5.41
N SER A 274 -11.50 6.57 -6.47
CA SER A 274 -11.57 5.12 -6.71
C SER A 274 -10.16 4.53 -6.87
N ARG A 275 -9.27 5.22 -7.59
CA ARG A 275 -7.88 4.79 -7.76
C ARG A 275 -7.13 4.82 -6.43
N LEU A 276 -7.30 5.87 -5.65
CA LEU A 276 -6.69 5.99 -4.32
C LEU A 276 -7.21 4.87 -3.39
N LEU A 277 -8.54 4.67 -3.35
CA LEU A 277 -9.14 3.63 -2.52
C LEU A 277 -8.69 2.23 -2.96
N ALA A 278 -8.59 1.96 -4.27
CA ALA A 278 -8.07 0.71 -4.79
C ALA A 278 -6.60 0.49 -4.39
N THR A 279 -5.78 1.54 -4.43
CA THR A 279 -4.37 1.48 -4.00
C THR A 279 -4.26 1.23 -2.48
N ILE A 280 -5.05 1.95 -1.67
CA ILE A 280 -5.03 1.79 -0.21
C ILE A 280 -5.58 0.42 0.20
N ALA A 281 -6.60 -0.09 -0.47
CA ALA A 281 -7.19 -1.40 -0.21
C ALA A 281 -6.36 -2.58 -0.75
N ASP A 282 -5.15 -2.33 -1.29
CA ASP A 282 -4.20 -3.38 -1.66
C ASP A 282 -3.49 -3.92 -0.40
N PRO A 283 -3.49 -5.25 -0.16
CA PRO A 283 -2.83 -5.85 0.99
C PRO A 283 -1.34 -5.52 1.11
N SER A 284 -0.64 -5.43 -0.01
CA SER A 284 0.79 -5.11 -0.05
C SER A 284 1.04 -3.68 0.40
N VAL A 285 0.21 -2.75 -0.07
CA VAL A 285 0.29 -1.33 0.31
C VAL A 285 -0.04 -1.16 1.80
N ALA A 286 -1.05 -1.86 2.31
CA ALA A 286 -1.39 -1.84 3.73
C ALA A 286 -0.21 -2.31 4.60
N LEU A 287 0.42 -3.44 4.24
CA LEU A 287 1.59 -3.97 4.96
C LEU A 287 2.79 -3.00 4.91
N VAL A 288 3.07 -2.41 3.74
CA VAL A 288 4.13 -1.40 3.58
C VAL A 288 3.87 -0.18 4.46
N LEU A 289 2.63 0.34 4.44
CA LEU A 289 2.25 1.52 5.22
C LEU A 289 2.36 1.27 6.73
N VAL A 290 1.90 0.12 7.23
CA VAL A 290 2.03 -0.26 8.65
C VAL A 290 3.50 -0.39 9.03
N THR A 291 4.30 -1.07 8.20
CA THR A 291 5.72 -1.27 8.46
C THR A 291 6.48 0.06 8.47
N LEU A 292 6.26 0.91 7.46
CA LEU A 292 6.86 2.24 7.35
C LEU A 292 6.42 3.14 8.50
N GLY A 293 5.14 3.06 8.88
CA GLY A 293 4.57 3.79 10.01
C GLY A 293 5.24 3.46 11.32
N MET A 294 5.39 2.18 11.63
CA MET A 294 6.04 1.71 12.84
C MET A 294 7.51 2.10 12.91
N TYR A 295 8.26 1.93 11.82
CA TYR A 295 9.67 2.34 11.78
C TYR A 295 9.85 3.87 11.83
N GLY A 296 8.95 4.64 11.18
CA GLY A 296 8.98 6.10 11.22
C GLY A 296 8.76 6.66 12.63
N LEU A 297 7.75 6.14 13.33
CA LEU A 297 7.49 6.49 14.74
C LEU A 297 8.66 6.08 15.64
N PHE A 298 9.16 4.87 15.46
CA PHE A 298 10.32 4.39 16.22
C PHE A 298 11.53 5.30 16.03
N PHE A 299 11.82 5.71 14.79
CA PHE A 299 12.96 6.57 14.48
C PHE A 299 12.85 7.93 15.19
N GLU A 300 11.66 8.51 15.26
CA GLU A 300 11.40 9.76 15.99
C GLU A 300 11.61 9.59 17.49
N PHE A 301 11.09 8.50 18.11
CA PHE A 301 11.31 8.23 19.52
C PHE A 301 12.78 7.99 19.87
N ALA A 302 13.53 7.35 18.96
CA ALA A 302 14.95 7.09 19.16
C ALA A 302 15.83 8.32 18.95
N ASN A 303 15.39 9.27 18.13
CA ASN A 303 16.14 10.47 17.77
C ASN A 303 15.21 11.71 17.80
N PRO A 304 14.79 12.16 18.97
CA PRO A 304 13.83 13.26 19.08
C PRO A 304 14.40 14.54 18.46
N GLY A 305 13.60 15.16 17.57
CA GLY A 305 13.97 16.42 16.90
C GLY A 305 13.97 16.35 15.37
N PHE A 306 13.90 15.19 14.76
CA PHE A 306 13.80 15.09 13.31
C PHE A 306 12.40 15.38 12.77
N VAL A 307 11.34 15.27 13.57
CA VAL A 307 9.90 15.54 13.33
C VAL A 307 9.34 14.90 12.05
N LEU A 308 10.03 15.02 10.92
CA LEU A 308 9.55 14.55 9.61
C LEU A 308 9.28 13.02 9.56
N PRO A 309 10.20 12.15 10.01
CA PRO A 309 9.95 10.71 10.04
C PRO A 309 8.79 10.32 10.96
N GLY A 310 8.66 10.99 12.10
CA GLY A 310 7.57 10.76 13.06
C GLY A 310 6.20 11.10 12.49
N VAL A 311 6.07 12.29 11.88
CA VAL A 311 4.82 12.74 11.25
C VAL A 311 4.46 11.85 10.07
N ALA A 312 5.41 11.59 9.16
CA ALA A 312 5.19 10.70 8.03
C ALA A 312 4.84 9.27 8.49
N GLY A 313 5.52 8.78 9.54
CA GLY A 313 5.26 7.50 10.16
C GLY A 313 3.85 7.40 10.75
N ALA A 314 3.42 8.41 11.50
CA ALA A 314 2.09 8.46 12.07
C ALA A 314 0.99 8.45 11.00
N ILE A 315 1.15 9.26 9.95
CA ILE A 315 0.20 9.29 8.82
C ILE A 315 0.16 7.93 8.13
N SER A 316 1.33 7.34 7.82
CA SER A 316 1.43 6.03 7.17
C SER A 316 0.78 4.94 8.02
N LEU A 317 0.99 4.94 9.34
CA LEU A 317 0.37 3.96 10.24
C LEU A 317 -1.15 4.10 10.28
N LEU A 318 -1.67 5.32 10.40
CA LEU A 318 -3.12 5.54 10.41
C LEU A 318 -3.77 5.14 9.09
N VAL A 319 -3.17 5.48 7.95
CA VAL A 319 -3.66 5.06 6.62
C VAL A 319 -3.54 3.54 6.47
N GLY A 320 -2.46 2.93 6.93
CA GLY A 320 -2.27 1.47 6.91
C GLY A 320 -3.31 0.74 7.77
N LEU A 321 -3.62 1.23 8.97
CA LEU A 321 -4.67 0.67 9.83
C LEU A 321 -6.05 0.84 9.20
N PHE A 322 -6.33 1.98 8.57
CA PHE A 322 -7.57 2.17 7.79
C PHE A 322 -7.65 1.17 6.63
N ALA A 323 -6.54 0.96 5.89
CA ALA A 323 -6.46 -0.04 4.83
C ALA A 323 -6.80 -1.44 5.34
N LEU A 324 -6.24 -1.83 6.49
CA LEU A 324 -6.52 -3.12 7.12
C LEU A 324 -7.98 -3.29 7.52
N GLN A 325 -8.70 -2.23 7.90
CA GLN A 325 -10.15 -2.32 8.19
C GLN A 325 -10.98 -2.68 6.95
N LEU A 326 -10.48 -2.38 5.74
CA LEU A 326 -11.16 -2.69 4.50
C LEU A 326 -10.91 -4.13 4.02
N LEU A 327 -9.95 -4.82 4.63
CA LEU A 327 -9.45 -6.14 4.23
C LEU A 327 -9.91 -7.22 5.23
N PRO A 328 -10.07 -8.47 4.78
CA PRO A 328 -10.27 -9.60 5.68
C PRO A 328 -8.93 -9.95 6.36
N ILE A 329 -8.68 -9.35 7.52
CA ILE A 329 -7.43 -9.55 8.24
C ILE A 329 -7.52 -10.67 9.26
N SER A 330 -6.44 -11.45 9.37
CA SER A 330 -6.18 -12.32 10.50
C SER A 330 -5.52 -11.52 11.62
N TYR A 331 -6.21 -11.40 12.76
CA TYR A 331 -5.64 -10.72 13.94
C TYR A 331 -4.38 -11.39 14.46
N ALA A 332 -4.28 -12.74 14.33
CA ALA A 332 -3.07 -13.48 14.66
C ALA A 332 -1.90 -13.10 13.74
N GLY A 333 -2.16 -13.01 12.43
CA GLY A 333 -1.18 -12.52 11.45
C GLY A 333 -0.72 -11.10 11.75
N LEU A 334 -1.66 -10.19 12.05
CA LEU A 334 -1.33 -8.81 12.43
C LEU A 334 -0.48 -8.75 13.71
N ALA A 335 -0.86 -9.52 14.73
CA ALA A 335 -0.10 -9.59 15.97
C ALA A 335 1.34 -10.09 15.75
N LEU A 336 1.52 -11.11 14.89
CA LEU A 336 2.84 -11.62 14.52
C LEU A 336 3.68 -10.59 13.73
N VAL A 337 3.06 -9.83 12.81
CA VAL A 337 3.74 -8.72 12.11
C VAL A 337 4.22 -7.68 13.09
N LEU A 338 3.35 -7.22 14.00
CA LEU A 338 3.70 -6.21 15.00
C LEU A 338 4.77 -6.73 15.97
N LEU A 339 4.67 -8.00 16.40
CA LEU A 339 5.68 -8.65 17.24
C LEU A 339 7.02 -8.75 16.51
N GLY A 340 7.01 -9.12 15.22
CA GLY A 340 8.21 -9.17 14.40
C GLY A 340 8.91 -7.82 14.30
N ILE A 341 8.15 -6.75 14.03
CA ILE A 341 8.68 -5.38 14.01
C ILE A 341 9.21 -4.98 15.39
N ALA A 342 8.48 -5.30 16.47
CA ALA A 342 8.91 -5.00 17.84
C ALA A 342 10.24 -5.71 18.19
N PHE A 343 10.42 -6.97 17.78
CA PHE A 343 11.67 -7.71 17.99
C PHE A 343 12.83 -7.10 17.18
N LEU A 344 12.59 -6.71 15.94
CA LEU A 344 13.58 -6.02 15.11
C LEU A 344 14.00 -4.69 15.74
N ILE A 345 13.06 -3.94 16.28
CA ILE A 345 13.33 -2.70 17.01
C ILE A 345 14.11 -2.99 18.30
N ALA A 346 13.69 -3.98 19.08
CA ALA A 346 14.31 -4.34 20.36
C ALA A 346 15.78 -4.77 20.20
N GLU A 347 16.13 -5.46 19.10
CA GLU A 347 17.51 -5.86 18.80
C GLU A 347 18.47 -4.66 18.70
N THR A 348 17.98 -3.48 18.29
CA THR A 348 18.81 -2.26 18.22
C THR A 348 19.24 -1.76 19.59
N PHE A 349 18.45 -2.01 20.64
CA PHE A 349 18.75 -1.59 22.00
C PHE A 349 19.37 -2.70 22.85
N LEU A 350 18.93 -3.92 22.64
CA LEU A 350 19.34 -5.12 23.37
C LEU A 350 20.17 -6.01 22.43
N PRO A 351 21.49 -5.87 22.37
CA PRO A 351 22.33 -6.68 21.48
C PRO A 351 22.29 -8.14 21.93
N THR A 352 21.34 -8.91 21.40
CA THR A 352 21.16 -10.33 21.68
C THR A 352 21.90 -11.23 20.68
N PHE A 353 22.96 -10.71 20.07
CA PHE A 353 23.75 -11.40 19.02
C PHE A 353 22.93 -11.85 17.81
N GLY A 354 21.84 -11.14 17.49
CA GLY A 354 20.98 -11.43 16.36
C GLY A 354 19.78 -12.34 16.65
N ALA A 355 19.64 -12.84 17.87
CA ALA A 355 18.55 -13.77 18.20
C ALA A 355 17.17 -13.13 18.05
N LEU A 356 16.97 -11.91 18.58
CA LEU A 356 15.74 -11.13 18.39
C LEU A 356 15.57 -10.70 16.93
N GLY A 357 16.68 -10.36 16.24
CA GLY A 357 16.65 -9.98 14.83
C GLY A 357 16.15 -11.12 13.92
N VAL A 358 16.71 -12.32 14.09
CA VAL A 358 16.26 -13.51 13.34
C VAL A 358 14.82 -13.88 13.71
N GLY A 359 14.50 -13.92 15.02
CA GLY A 359 13.13 -14.16 15.50
C GLY A 359 12.14 -13.14 14.96
N GLY A 360 12.54 -11.87 14.90
CA GLY A 360 11.73 -10.79 14.35
C GLY A 360 11.44 -10.94 12.85
N ILE A 361 12.45 -11.32 12.07
CA ILE A 361 12.28 -11.60 10.62
C ILE A 361 11.32 -12.77 10.41
N VAL A 362 11.49 -13.86 11.16
CA VAL A 362 10.63 -15.04 11.06
C VAL A 362 9.20 -14.72 11.47
N ALA A 363 9.00 -14.04 12.60
CA ALA A 363 7.68 -13.62 13.06
C ALA A 363 7.00 -12.67 12.06
N PHE A 364 7.73 -11.70 11.52
CA PHE A 364 7.23 -10.79 10.50
C PHE A 364 6.82 -11.52 9.22
N ALA A 365 7.66 -12.43 8.71
CA ALA A 365 7.39 -13.16 7.47
C ALA A 365 6.17 -14.09 7.62
N ILE A 366 6.09 -14.84 8.71
CA ILE A 366 4.94 -15.71 9.01
C ILE A 366 3.69 -14.85 9.22
N GLY A 367 3.79 -13.77 9.98
CA GLY A 367 2.69 -12.84 10.21
C GLY A 367 2.17 -12.20 8.93
N ALA A 368 3.07 -11.79 8.03
CA ALA A 368 2.70 -11.21 6.74
C ALA A 368 2.01 -12.22 5.80
N LEU A 369 2.44 -13.49 5.82
CA LEU A 369 1.77 -14.58 5.09
C LEU A 369 0.37 -14.85 5.65
N MET A 370 0.20 -14.75 6.98
CA MET A 370 -1.08 -14.99 7.65
C MET A 370 -1.93 -13.72 7.77
N LEU A 371 -1.45 -12.56 7.32
CA LEU A 371 -2.11 -11.26 7.55
C LEU A 371 -3.46 -11.18 6.85
N ILE A 372 -3.54 -11.67 5.62
CA ILE A 372 -4.77 -11.67 4.84
C ILE A 372 -5.35 -13.08 4.84
N ASP A 373 -6.53 -13.18 5.40
CA ASP A 373 -7.29 -14.43 5.52
C ASP A 373 -8.27 -14.54 4.34
N THR A 374 -7.76 -15.00 3.18
CA THR A 374 -8.56 -15.15 1.96
C THR A 374 -7.97 -16.21 1.05
N ASP A 375 -8.87 -17.05 0.49
CA ASP A 375 -8.53 -18.01 -0.57
C ASP A 375 -8.72 -17.44 -1.98
N VAL A 376 -9.03 -16.14 -2.10
CA VAL A 376 -9.16 -15.49 -3.40
C VAL A 376 -7.77 -15.42 -4.05
N PRO A 377 -7.54 -16.09 -5.19
CA PRO A 377 -6.24 -16.09 -5.85
C PRO A 377 -5.80 -14.67 -6.19
N GLY A 378 -4.60 -14.30 -5.72
CA GLY A 378 -4.01 -12.98 -5.99
C GLY A 378 -4.44 -11.87 -5.03
N TYR A 379 -5.23 -12.15 -3.99
CA TYR A 379 -5.66 -11.14 -2.99
C TYR A 379 -4.81 -11.12 -1.70
N GLY A 380 -3.85 -12.03 -1.56
CA GLY A 380 -2.89 -12.05 -0.45
C GLY A 380 -1.68 -11.16 -0.71
N VAL A 381 -0.82 -11.03 0.31
CA VAL A 381 0.47 -10.31 0.14
C VAL A 381 1.43 -11.19 -0.68
N PRO A 382 1.93 -10.73 -1.83
CA PRO A 382 2.85 -11.51 -2.66
C PRO A 382 4.18 -11.77 -1.94
N TRP A 383 4.71 -12.97 -2.06
CA TRP A 383 5.99 -13.35 -1.47
C TRP A 383 7.16 -12.38 -1.73
N PRO A 384 7.34 -11.80 -2.93
CA PRO A 384 8.40 -10.83 -3.16
C PRO A 384 8.30 -9.57 -2.27
N VAL A 385 7.08 -9.12 -1.94
CA VAL A 385 6.86 -7.98 -1.04
C VAL A 385 7.28 -8.34 0.37
N ILE A 386 6.88 -9.52 0.87
CA ILE A 386 7.28 -10.01 2.19
C ILE A 386 8.79 -10.14 2.27
N ALA A 387 9.42 -10.76 1.28
CA ALA A 387 10.86 -10.93 1.23
C ALA A 387 11.62 -9.60 1.19
N SER A 388 11.14 -8.61 0.40
CA SER A 388 11.77 -7.30 0.30
C SER A 388 11.66 -6.50 1.59
N LEU A 389 10.51 -6.51 2.26
CA LEU A 389 10.31 -5.83 3.55
C LEU A 389 11.13 -6.50 4.67
N SER A 390 11.17 -7.85 4.70
CA SER A 390 11.99 -8.60 5.64
C SER A 390 13.49 -8.31 5.46
N ALA A 391 13.95 -8.27 4.21
CA ALA A 391 15.33 -7.92 3.88
C ALA A 391 15.67 -6.46 4.25
N ALA A 392 14.76 -5.51 3.98
CA ALA A 392 14.94 -4.12 4.37
C ALA A 392 15.03 -3.96 5.89
N GLY A 393 14.15 -4.64 6.65
CA GLY A 393 14.19 -4.70 8.11
C GLY A 393 15.52 -5.29 8.63
N ALA A 394 15.97 -6.39 8.03
CA ALA A 394 17.25 -7.01 8.37
C ALA A 394 18.44 -6.05 8.13
N ILE A 395 18.50 -5.42 6.95
CA ILE A 395 19.56 -4.47 6.60
C ILE A 395 19.57 -3.30 7.58
N LEU A 396 18.38 -2.76 7.92
CA LEU A 396 18.27 -1.66 8.88
C LEU A 396 18.82 -2.07 10.25
N VAL A 397 18.38 -3.19 10.80
CA VAL A 397 18.75 -3.66 12.13
C VAL A 397 20.25 -4.04 12.19
N PHE A 398 20.72 -4.91 11.29
CA PHE A 398 22.12 -5.33 11.28
C PHE A 398 23.06 -4.20 10.88
N GLY A 399 22.61 -3.27 10.03
CA GLY A 399 23.34 -2.05 9.68
C GLY A 399 23.52 -1.14 10.89
N VAL A 400 22.44 -0.79 11.59
CA VAL A 400 22.50 0.07 12.78
C VAL A 400 23.30 -0.59 13.90
N SER A 401 23.09 -1.87 14.17
CA SER A 401 23.84 -2.64 15.17
C SER A 401 25.34 -2.70 14.82
N GLY A 402 25.68 -2.91 13.54
CA GLY A 402 27.06 -2.90 13.07
C GLY A 402 27.74 -1.54 13.24
N PHE A 403 27.04 -0.45 12.95
CA PHE A 403 27.54 0.91 13.20
C PHE A 403 27.73 1.19 14.69
N ALA A 404 26.76 0.80 15.52
CA ALA A 404 26.86 0.99 16.98
C ALA A 404 28.04 0.21 17.58
N LEU A 405 28.25 -1.04 17.17
CA LEU A 405 29.41 -1.85 17.59
C LEU A 405 30.73 -1.23 17.12
N ARG A 406 30.77 -0.71 15.89
CA ARG A 406 31.97 -0.06 15.36
C ARG A 406 32.28 1.25 16.11
N ALA A 407 31.24 2.02 16.47
CA ALA A 407 31.37 3.24 17.26
C ALA A 407 31.90 2.92 18.67
N ARG A 408 31.42 1.88 19.33
CA ARG A 408 31.88 1.44 20.66
C ARG A 408 33.31 0.91 20.66
N ARG A 409 33.80 0.37 19.53
CA ARG A 409 35.18 -0.16 19.38
C ARG A 409 36.20 0.92 19.01
N ARG A 410 35.76 2.15 18.71
CA ARG A 410 36.73 3.25 18.48
C ARG A 410 37.40 3.58 19.79
N PRO A 411 38.76 3.60 19.84
CA PRO A 411 39.48 4.03 21.04
C PRO A 411 39.09 5.47 21.35
N VAL A 412 38.83 5.75 22.62
CA VAL A 412 38.55 7.10 23.10
C VAL A 412 39.84 7.91 22.94
N VAL A 413 39.90 8.76 21.91
CA VAL A 413 41.06 9.59 21.58
C VAL A 413 41.00 10.94 22.30
N THR A 414 39.99 11.18 23.13
CA THR A 414 39.80 12.44 23.87
C THR A 414 39.75 12.17 25.36
N GLY A 415 40.65 12.85 26.09
CA GLY A 415 40.70 12.76 27.55
C GLY A 415 42.09 12.42 28.08
N ALA A 416 42.18 12.01 29.35
CA ALA A 416 43.40 11.73 30.08
C ALA A 416 44.30 10.66 29.43
N GLU A 417 43.70 9.73 28.68
CA GLU A 417 44.44 8.64 28.01
C GLU A 417 45.20 9.12 26.76
N ALA A 418 44.74 10.18 26.09
CA ALA A 418 45.42 10.75 24.92
C ALA A 418 46.71 11.52 25.27
N ILE A 419 46.86 11.92 26.55
CA ILE A 419 48.02 12.64 27.02
C ILE A 419 49.19 11.68 27.31
N VAL A 420 48.90 10.45 27.71
CA VAL A 420 49.94 9.43 27.94
C VAL A 420 50.53 8.99 26.59
N GLY A 421 51.86 9.06 26.48
CA GLY A 421 52.60 8.81 25.24
C GLY A 421 52.93 10.08 24.42
N SER A 422 52.30 11.22 24.72
CA SER A 422 52.61 12.49 24.05
C SER A 422 53.95 13.06 24.43
N ILE A 423 54.47 13.90 23.53
CA ILE A 423 55.75 14.57 23.72
C ILE A 423 55.45 16.00 24.19
N GLY A 424 56.14 16.42 25.27
CA GLY A 424 56.12 17.78 25.79
C GLY A 424 57.50 18.35 25.89
N GLU A 425 57.60 19.62 26.24
CA GLU A 425 58.84 20.37 26.47
C GLU A 425 58.81 20.93 27.90
N VAL A 426 59.92 20.71 28.63
CA VAL A 426 60.07 21.21 30.00
C VAL A 426 60.26 22.75 29.96
N LEU A 427 59.50 23.43 30.78
CA LEU A 427 59.48 24.90 30.83
C LEU A 427 60.41 25.44 31.92
N ASP A 428 60.77 26.71 31.77
CA ASP A 428 61.39 27.62 32.74
C ASP A 428 62.62 27.01 33.45
N ASP A 429 62.50 26.67 34.73
CA ASP A 429 63.63 26.28 35.61
C ASP A 429 64.03 24.81 35.54
N GLY A 430 63.41 24.08 34.62
CA GLY A 430 63.60 22.63 34.54
C GLY A 430 62.82 21.84 35.62
N LEU A 431 63.06 20.56 35.69
CA LEU A 431 62.54 19.69 36.77
C LEU A 431 63.55 19.61 37.88
N VAL A 432 63.30 20.30 38.98
CA VAL A 432 64.17 20.41 40.14
C VAL A 432 63.81 19.39 41.22
N PRO A 433 64.71 18.81 41.96
CA PRO A 433 64.41 17.90 43.07
C PRO A 433 63.49 18.58 44.07
N ASP A 434 62.33 17.95 44.36
CA ASP A 434 61.28 18.53 45.22
C ASP A 434 61.61 18.49 46.72
N GLN A 435 62.60 17.68 47.13
CA GLN A 435 63.21 17.70 48.49
C GLN A 435 64.57 17.00 48.49
N PRO A 436 65.49 17.33 49.43
CA PRO A 436 66.68 16.53 49.62
C PRO A 436 66.33 15.12 50.09
N PRO A 437 67.09 14.08 49.69
CA PRO A 437 66.72 12.67 49.96
C PRO A 437 66.69 12.50 51.50
N GLN A 438 65.47 12.20 52.03
CA GLN A 438 65.34 11.74 53.40
C GLN A 438 65.79 10.28 53.42
N ILE A 439 67.02 10.04 53.95
CA ILE A 439 67.51 8.70 54.22
C ILE A 439 66.82 8.19 55.51
N GLY A 440 65.68 7.53 55.37
CA GLY A 440 65.01 6.82 56.43
C GLY A 440 65.29 5.29 56.27
N PRO A 441 65.49 4.55 57.39
CA PRO A 441 65.89 3.14 57.32
C PRO A 441 64.70 2.18 57.16
N SER A 442 63.91 2.30 56.14
CA SER A 442 62.93 1.27 55.74
C SER A 442 62.37 1.54 54.33
N ALA A 443 63.16 1.24 53.31
CA ALA A 443 62.70 1.18 51.97
C ALA A 443 62.32 -0.27 51.62
N ASP A 444 61.04 -0.51 51.37
CA ASP A 444 60.57 -1.78 50.80
C ASP A 444 61.12 -1.90 49.38
N PRO A 445 61.87 -2.99 48.99
CA PRO A 445 62.54 -3.11 47.71
C PRO A 445 61.61 -3.19 46.51
N GLY A 446 60.28 -3.18 46.69
CA GLY A 446 59.26 -3.28 45.63
C GLY A 446 58.39 -2.02 45.45
N ALA A 447 58.60 -0.95 46.23
CA ALA A 447 57.80 0.26 46.10
C ALA A 447 58.24 1.06 44.83
N PRO A 448 57.34 1.58 44.00
CA PRO A 448 57.65 2.45 42.87
C PRO A 448 58.37 3.70 43.40
N LEU A 449 59.58 3.98 42.84
CA LEU A 449 60.40 5.15 43.17
C LEU A 449 59.52 6.40 43.14
N ALA A 450 59.43 7.11 44.28
CA ALA A 450 58.75 8.40 44.35
C ALA A 450 59.39 9.38 43.36
N PRO A 451 58.63 10.23 42.68
CA PRO A 451 59.18 11.19 41.73
C PRO A 451 60.17 12.11 42.47
N SER A 452 61.41 12.10 42.00
CA SER A 452 62.51 12.85 42.64
C SER A 452 62.64 14.27 42.12
N ALA A 453 61.99 14.65 41.03
CA ALA A 453 62.00 15.98 40.45
C ALA A 453 60.63 16.37 39.92
N ALA A 454 60.21 17.61 40.18
CA ALA A 454 58.93 18.18 39.74
C ALA A 454 59.11 19.53 39.10
N GLY A 455 58.24 19.93 38.21
CA GLY A 455 58.26 21.22 37.51
C GLY A 455 57.06 21.36 36.55
N TRP A 456 57.27 22.11 35.50
CA TRP A 456 56.27 22.38 34.51
C TRP A 456 56.72 21.97 33.10
N ALA A 457 55.83 21.40 32.32
CA ALA A 457 56.07 21.11 30.91
C ALA A 457 54.89 21.55 30.04
N ARG A 458 55.15 21.93 28.80
CA ARG A 458 54.11 22.19 27.78
C ARG A 458 53.82 20.91 27.02
N VAL A 459 52.60 20.41 27.17
CA VAL A 459 52.12 19.19 26.48
C VAL A 459 50.86 19.59 25.70
N HIS A 460 50.80 19.33 24.39
CA HIS A 460 49.72 19.74 23.48
C HIS A 460 49.33 21.24 23.55
N GLY A 461 50.34 22.10 23.81
CA GLY A 461 50.12 23.56 23.93
C GLY A 461 49.67 24.06 25.32
N GLU A 462 49.33 23.13 26.22
CA GLU A 462 48.91 23.42 27.59
C GLU A 462 50.07 23.27 28.58
N ARG A 463 50.04 24.04 29.68
CA ARG A 463 51.00 23.95 30.76
C ARG A 463 50.54 22.95 31.81
N TRP A 464 51.29 21.87 31.97
CA TRP A 464 51.00 20.78 32.90
C TRP A 464 52.08 20.68 33.99
N ARG A 465 51.65 20.39 35.20
CA ARG A 465 52.58 19.99 36.25
C ARG A 465 53.11 18.59 35.92
N VAL A 466 54.45 18.46 35.96
CA VAL A 466 55.10 17.18 35.60
C VAL A 466 56.05 16.73 36.71
N ALA A 467 56.17 15.40 36.84
CA ALA A 467 57.08 14.76 37.75
C ALA A 467 57.94 13.71 37.02
N SER A 468 59.22 13.63 37.36
CA SER A 468 60.16 12.67 36.76
C SER A 468 60.99 11.99 37.83
N ALA A 469 61.45 10.79 37.56
CA ALA A 469 62.40 10.06 38.42
C ALA A 469 63.80 10.72 38.40
N THR A 470 64.13 11.50 37.39
CA THR A 470 65.45 12.19 37.26
C THR A 470 65.22 13.65 36.96
N PRO A 471 66.14 14.55 37.44
CA PRO A 471 66.11 15.95 37.05
C PRO A 471 66.30 16.13 35.53
N ILE A 472 65.51 17.06 34.95
CA ILE A 472 65.50 17.33 33.50
C ILE A 472 65.66 18.82 33.30
N ALA A 473 66.66 19.28 32.51
CA ALA A 473 66.87 20.66 32.21
C ALA A 473 65.75 21.28 31.39
N ALA A 474 65.55 22.62 31.55
CA ALA A 474 64.62 23.41 30.76
C ALA A 474 64.88 23.26 29.24
N GLY A 475 63.82 23.27 28.44
CA GLY A 475 63.86 23.11 26.98
C GLY A 475 64.07 21.66 26.48
N ARG A 476 64.27 20.70 27.36
CA ARG A 476 64.38 19.30 26.97
C ARG A 476 63.01 18.66 26.67
N ARG A 477 63.00 17.83 25.65
CA ARG A 477 61.81 17.08 25.28
C ARG A 477 61.60 15.89 26.24
N VAL A 478 60.36 15.69 26.64
CA VAL A 478 59.95 14.61 27.54
C VAL A 478 58.76 13.87 26.96
N ARG A 479 58.68 12.59 27.27
CA ARG A 479 57.52 11.76 26.93
C ARG A 479 56.69 11.54 28.20
N VAL A 480 55.37 11.76 28.08
CA VAL A 480 54.45 11.47 29.17
C VAL A 480 54.29 9.96 29.29
N THR A 481 54.63 9.41 30.43
CA THR A 481 54.57 7.96 30.74
C THR A 481 53.35 7.57 31.57
N GLY A 482 52.74 8.58 32.25
CA GLY A 482 51.54 8.35 33.08
C GLY A 482 50.92 9.65 33.52
N ARG A 483 49.75 9.54 34.15
CA ARG A 483 49.03 10.67 34.75
C ARG A 483 48.54 10.29 36.15
N ASN A 484 48.78 11.13 37.09
CA ASN A 484 48.25 11.02 38.46
C ASN A 484 47.53 12.32 38.83
N GLY A 485 46.21 12.31 38.69
CA GLY A 485 45.35 13.49 38.87
C GLY A 485 45.71 14.62 37.87
N LEU A 486 46.21 15.75 38.38
CA LEU A 486 46.63 16.91 37.58
C LEU A 486 48.13 16.93 37.28
N THR A 487 48.90 15.91 37.69
CA THR A 487 50.34 15.80 37.48
C THR A 487 50.61 14.69 36.46
N LEU A 488 51.44 14.99 35.45
CA LEU A 488 51.88 14.00 34.48
C LEU A 488 53.21 13.41 34.90
N THR A 489 53.39 12.12 34.82
CA THR A 489 54.69 11.47 34.95
C THR A 489 55.40 11.52 33.61
N VAL A 490 56.65 11.99 33.58
CA VAL A 490 57.40 12.14 32.35
C VAL A 490 58.79 11.47 32.43
N ALA A 491 59.25 11.01 31.28
CA ALA A 491 60.60 10.48 31.10
C ALA A 491 61.37 11.31 30.04
N PRO A 492 62.69 11.50 30.18
CA PRO A 492 63.49 12.20 29.19
C PRO A 492 63.46 11.47 27.84
N LEU A 493 63.33 12.20 26.75
CA LEU A 493 63.49 11.69 25.41
C LEU A 493 64.98 11.78 25.08
N TYR A 494 65.68 10.65 25.02
CA TYR A 494 67.07 10.62 24.56
C TYR A 494 67.06 10.73 23.04
N ASP A 495 67.59 11.82 22.47
CA ASP A 495 67.89 11.86 21.05
C ASP A 495 68.97 10.82 20.84
N ASN A 496 68.74 9.78 20.05
CA ASN A 496 69.75 8.83 19.63
C ASN A 496 70.80 9.60 18.85
N VAL A 497 71.92 9.90 19.52
CA VAL A 497 73.16 10.38 18.86
C VAL A 497 73.61 9.19 17.99
N VAL A 498 73.49 9.32 16.69
CA VAL A 498 74.11 8.44 15.71
C VAL A 498 75.63 8.52 15.96
N PRO A 499 76.32 7.41 16.24
CA PRO A 499 77.77 7.46 16.40
C PRO A 499 78.40 7.91 15.06
N PRO A 500 79.50 8.68 15.09
CA PRO A 500 80.17 9.10 13.87
C PRO A 500 80.66 7.83 13.13
N ARG A 501 80.40 7.75 11.84
CA ARG A 501 80.94 6.73 10.95
C ARG A 501 82.41 6.86 10.97
N GLY A 502 83.15 5.83 11.57
CA GLY A 502 84.58 5.68 11.42
C GLY A 502 84.93 5.50 9.94
N GLU A 503 85.89 6.27 9.45
CA GLU A 503 86.60 6.02 8.19
C GLU A 503 87.27 4.69 8.24
N PRO A 504 87.23 3.86 7.17
CA PRO A 504 88.06 2.67 7.06
C PRO A 504 89.50 3.05 6.68
N PRO A 505 90.51 2.19 7.00
CA PRO A 505 91.94 2.45 6.72
C PRO A 505 92.24 2.34 5.22
#